data_9ba3cbbb594248b3bbe1b3f4464770b2
#
_entry.id   9ba3cbbb594248b3bbe1b3f4464770b2
#
_cell.length_a   1.000
_cell.length_b   1.000
_cell.length_c   1.000
_cell.angle_alpha   90.00
_cell.angle_beta   90.00
_cell.angle_gamma   90.00
#
_symmetry.space_group_name_H-M   'P 1'
#
loop_
_entity.id
_entity.type
_entity.pdbx_description
1 polymer ?
#
loop_
_entity_poly.entity_id
_entity_poly.type
_entity_poly.pdbx_seq_one_letter_code
_entity_poly.pdbx_strand_id
1 'polypeptide(L)'
;MQSTLPSPAFTRVFTLSPFSFLPSSLTCSIFGSGPLRWNRVPPGKCNFPYHAHSAEWELYLVVSGKGTVRHKDGRTEVVAGDAFIFGPDEPHQIINSSEEDLTYYIIADNPIGESSYYPDSGKWKVNKSSAADRIVIKGQETDYFDGEE
;
A
#
# COMPACT_ATOMS: atom_id res chain seq x y z
N MET A 1 -24.06 26.68 -10.91
CA MET A 1 -24.23 25.22 -10.68
C MET A 1 -22.91 24.56 -11.01
N GLN A 2 -22.07 24.27 -9.99
CA GLN A 2 -20.85 23.50 -10.15
C GLN A 2 -21.23 22.02 -10.05
N SER A 3 -21.03 21.27 -11.12
CA SER A 3 -21.17 19.82 -11.12
C SER A 3 -19.94 19.24 -10.43
N THR A 4 -20.11 18.78 -9.20
CA THR A 4 -19.14 17.94 -8.51
C THR A 4 -19.12 16.59 -9.23
N LEU A 5 -18.05 16.30 -9.95
CA LEU A 5 -17.77 14.95 -10.42
C LEU A 5 -17.58 14.06 -9.19
N PRO A 6 -18.17 12.85 -9.16
CA PRO A 6 -17.91 11.91 -8.09
C PRO A 6 -16.43 11.54 -8.09
N SER A 7 -15.83 11.56 -6.90
CA SER A 7 -14.49 11.01 -6.66
C SER A 7 -14.42 9.60 -7.24
N PRO A 8 -13.32 9.20 -7.91
CA PRO A 8 -13.21 7.85 -8.43
C PRO A 8 -13.33 6.87 -7.26
N ALA A 9 -14.41 6.12 -7.27
CA ALA A 9 -14.61 5.02 -6.33
C ALA A 9 -13.44 4.03 -6.51
N PHE A 10 -12.99 3.46 -5.39
CA PHE A 10 -12.08 2.31 -5.34
C PHE A 10 -12.30 1.40 -6.56
N THR A 11 -11.35 1.40 -7.48
CA THR A 11 -11.50 0.66 -8.74
C THR A 11 -11.10 -0.79 -8.52
N ARG A 12 -12.10 -1.64 -8.36
CA ARG A 12 -11.95 -3.09 -8.39
C ARG A 12 -11.62 -3.51 -9.82
N VAL A 13 -10.37 -3.85 -10.09
CA VAL A 13 -9.90 -3.93 -11.47
C VAL A 13 -10.18 -5.25 -12.16
N PHE A 14 -10.33 -6.38 -11.53
CA PHE A 14 -10.74 -7.66 -12.19
C PHE A 14 -10.89 -8.81 -11.19
N THR A 15 -11.87 -9.69 -11.44
CA THR A 15 -11.88 -11.05 -10.89
C THR A 15 -11.07 -11.94 -11.84
N LEU A 16 -9.89 -12.37 -11.45
CA LEU A 16 -9.14 -13.36 -12.20
C LEU A 16 -9.66 -14.76 -11.84
N SER A 17 -9.94 -15.56 -12.87
CA SER A 17 -10.28 -16.98 -12.73
C SER A 17 -9.15 -17.74 -11.99
N PRO A 18 -9.43 -18.76 -11.18
CA PRO A 18 -8.44 -19.37 -10.30
C PRO A 18 -7.27 -19.97 -11.09
N PHE A 19 -6.09 -19.40 -10.91
CA PHE A 19 -4.84 -20.04 -11.31
C PHE A 19 -4.53 -21.16 -10.30
N SER A 20 -4.73 -22.39 -10.71
CA SER A 20 -4.20 -23.56 -10.02
C SER A 20 -2.72 -23.70 -10.32
N PHE A 21 -1.93 -23.82 -9.28
CA PHE A 21 -0.50 -24.10 -9.22
C PHE A 21 0.42 -22.95 -8.78
N LEU A 22 0.78 -22.98 -7.48
CA LEU A 22 2.13 -22.61 -7.04
C LEU A 22 2.50 -23.43 -5.79
N PRO A 23 3.72 -24.01 -5.75
CA PRO A 23 4.16 -24.84 -4.63
C PRO A 23 4.42 -24.02 -3.37
N SER A 24 4.15 -24.65 -2.23
CA SER A 24 4.49 -24.19 -0.89
C SER A 24 6.00 -23.92 -0.77
N SER A 25 6.34 -22.75 -0.29
CA SER A 25 7.69 -22.22 -0.02
C SER A 25 8.48 -21.72 -1.23
N LEU A 26 8.24 -20.51 -1.63
CA LEU A 26 9.24 -19.74 -2.36
C LEU A 26 9.29 -18.33 -1.77
N THR A 27 10.22 -18.10 -0.85
CA THR A 27 10.74 -16.76 -0.58
C THR A 27 11.53 -16.35 -1.82
N CYS A 28 10.84 -15.87 -2.84
CA CYS A 28 11.50 -15.39 -4.04
C CYS A 28 11.93 -13.95 -3.85
N SER A 29 13.07 -13.75 -3.19
CA SER A 29 13.86 -12.52 -3.29
C SER A 29 14.58 -12.51 -4.65
N ILE A 30 13.83 -12.53 -5.76
CA ILE A 30 14.46 -12.49 -7.09
C ILE A 30 14.87 -11.07 -7.47
N PHE A 31 14.33 -10.05 -6.79
CA PHE A 31 14.71 -8.66 -7.02
C PHE A 31 14.91 -7.98 -5.67
N GLY A 32 16.15 -7.73 -5.29
CA GLY A 32 16.44 -6.78 -4.23
C GLY A 32 15.76 -5.45 -4.56
N SER A 33 14.99 -4.84 -3.67
CA SER A 33 14.19 -3.62 -3.91
C SER A 33 13.36 -3.60 -5.21
N GLY A 34 13.03 -4.75 -5.78
CA GLY A 34 12.27 -4.86 -7.01
C GLY A 34 10.78 -4.52 -6.82
N PRO A 35 10.07 -4.21 -7.92
CA PRO A 35 8.69 -3.76 -7.90
C PRO A 35 7.69 -4.85 -7.48
N LEU A 36 8.10 -6.11 -7.34
CA LEU A 36 7.22 -7.23 -6.98
C LEU A 36 7.57 -7.78 -5.60
N ARG A 37 6.59 -7.82 -4.70
CA ARG A 37 6.70 -8.43 -3.36
C ARG A 37 5.56 -9.40 -3.12
N TRP A 38 5.87 -10.56 -2.55
CA TRP A 38 4.89 -11.47 -2.00
C TRP A 38 4.78 -11.24 -0.48
N ASN A 39 3.55 -11.20 0.01
CA ASN A 39 3.27 -10.93 1.42
C ASN A 39 2.34 -12.00 1.98
N ARG A 40 2.63 -12.40 3.22
CA ARG A 40 1.80 -13.26 4.04
C ARG A 40 1.48 -12.55 5.34
N VAL A 41 0.21 -12.39 5.64
CA VAL A 41 -0.28 -11.70 6.83
C VAL A 41 -1.07 -12.69 7.68
N PRO A 42 -0.57 -13.03 8.88
CA PRO A 42 -1.29 -13.89 9.81
C PRO A 42 -2.62 -13.26 10.27
N PRO A 43 -3.55 -14.07 10.83
CA PRO A 43 -4.80 -13.60 11.41
C PRO A 43 -4.64 -12.40 12.35
N GLY A 44 -5.50 -11.41 12.21
CA GLY A 44 -5.53 -10.21 13.05
C GLY A 44 -4.35 -9.25 12.88
N LYS A 45 -3.50 -9.44 11.86
CA LYS A 45 -2.31 -8.61 11.62
C LYS A 45 -2.44 -7.75 10.36
N CYS A 46 -1.52 -6.80 10.24
CA CYS A 46 -1.25 -6.02 9.03
C CYS A 46 0.27 -5.96 8.81
N ASN A 47 0.71 -5.89 7.56
CA ASN A 47 2.15 -5.79 7.25
C ASN A 47 2.65 -4.35 7.37
N PHE A 48 1.79 -3.38 7.06
CA PHE A 48 2.15 -1.97 6.99
C PHE A 48 1.15 -1.13 7.77
N PRO A 49 1.59 -0.01 8.37
CA PRO A 49 0.67 0.99 8.92
C PRO A 49 -0.22 1.59 7.82
N TYR A 50 -1.28 2.30 8.21
CA TYR A 50 -2.05 3.14 7.31
C TYR A 50 -1.16 4.25 6.77
N HIS A 51 -0.96 4.32 5.45
CA HIS A 51 0.00 5.22 4.82
C HIS A 51 -0.42 5.60 3.40
N ALA A 52 0.12 6.70 2.92
CA ALA A 52 0.02 7.16 1.54
C ALA A 52 1.42 7.38 0.97
N HIS A 53 1.58 7.21 -0.31
CA HIS A 53 2.80 7.46 -1.07
C HIS A 53 2.73 8.80 -1.77
N SER A 54 3.85 9.53 -1.85
CA SER A 54 3.90 10.83 -2.54
C SER A 54 3.95 10.69 -4.06
N ALA A 55 4.47 9.58 -4.58
CA ALA A 55 4.68 9.36 -6.00
C ALA A 55 4.47 7.92 -6.47
N GLU A 56 4.54 6.94 -5.57
CA GLU A 56 4.49 5.51 -5.89
C GLU A 56 3.07 5.05 -6.18
N TRP A 57 2.94 4.20 -7.22
CA TRP A 57 1.76 3.42 -7.50
C TRP A 57 1.94 2.00 -6.99
N GLU A 58 0.95 1.47 -6.31
CA GLU A 58 0.96 0.09 -5.82
C GLU A 58 -0.27 -0.67 -6.30
N LEU A 59 -0.05 -1.76 -7.05
CA LEU A 59 -1.07 -2.74 -7.41
C LEU A 59 -0.98 -3.92 -6.46
N TYR A 60 -2.11 -4.30 -5.90
CA TYR A 60 -2.28 -5.45 -5.01
C TYR A 60 -3.09 -6.54 -5.72
N LEU A 61 -2.66 -7.79 -5.57
CA LEU A 61 -3.38 -8.97 -6.06
C LEU A 61 -3.50 -9.99 -4.94
N VAL A 62 -4.71 -10.23 -4.47
CA VAL A 62 -4.97 -11.23 -3.42
C VAL A 62 -4.90 -12.62 -4.01
N VAL A 63 -3.99 -13.45 -3.46
CA VAL A 63 -3.74 -14.82 -3.92
C VAL A 63 -4.58 -15.82 -3.13
N SER A 64 -4.63 -15.68 -1.80
CA SER A 64 -5.41 -16.56 -0.94
C SER A 64 -5.86 -15.85 0.33
N GLY A 65 -6.88 -16.40 0.97
CA GLY A 65 -7.48 -15.84 2.17
C GLY A 65 -8.44 -14.68 1.87
N LYS A 66 -8.79 -13.97 2.92
CA LYS A 66 -9.65 -12.79 2.88
C LYS A 66 -9.16 -11.76 3.89
N GLY A 67 -9.48 -10.50 3.66
CA GLY A 67 -9.09 -9.42 4.53
C GLY A 67 -9.90 -8.16 4.31
N THR A 68 -9.42 -7.08 4.87
CA THR A 68 -10.03 -5.75 4.76
C THR A 68 -8.99 -4.75 4.29
N VAL A 69 -9.31 -4.00 3.27
CA VAL A 69 -8.57 -2.82 2.83
C VAL A 69 -9.19 -1.60 3.47
N ARG A 70 -8.41 -0.88 4.28
CA ARG A 70 -8.75 0.45 4.79
C ARG A 70 -8.24 1.49 3.79
N HIS A 71 -9.08 2.43 3.39
CA HIS A 71 -8.79 3.52 2.47
C HIS A 71 -9.47 4.82 2.93
N LYS A 72 -9.27 5.93 2.22
CA LYS A 72 -9.77 7.25 2.60
C LYS A 72 -11.31 7.30 2.78
N ASP A 73 -12.05 6.50 1.98
CA ASP A 73 -13.51 6.52 1.97
C ASP A 73 -14.13 5.43 2.90
N GLY A 74 -13.28 4.66 3.62
CA GLY A 74 -13.77 3.64 4.53
C GLY A 74 -13.01 2.32 4.48
N ARG A 75 -13.74 1.21 4.46
CA ARG A 75 -13.19 -0.15 4.45
C ARG A 75 -13.91 -1.02 3.43
N THR A 76 -13.15 -1.83 2.71
CA THR A 76 -13.66 -2.78 1.72
C THR A 76 -13.12 -4.17 2.02
N GLU A 77 -14.00 -5.17 2.07
CA GLU A 77 -13.58 -6.57 2.15
C GLU A 77 -12.99 -7.03 0.82
N VAL A 78 -11.91 -7.81 0.91
CA VAL A 78 -11.22 -8.40 -0.24
C VAL A 78 -11.02 -9.89 -0.03
N VAL A 79 -11.07 -10.64 -1.14
CA VAL A 79 -10.92 -12.09 -1.17
C VAL A 79 -9.94 -12.51 -2.26
N ALA A 80 -9.55 -13.77 -2.27
CA ALA A 80 -8.70 -14.34 -3.32
C ALA A 80 -9.24 -14.03 -4.72
N GLY A 81 -8.38 -13.56 -5.62
CA GLY A 81 -8.71 -13.11 -6.97
C GLY A 81 -9.07 -11.63 -7.10
N ASP A 82 -9.21 -10.91 -6.00
CA ASP A 82 -9.38 -9.45 -6.06
C ASP A 82 -8.06 -8.77 -6.36
N ALA A 83 -8.11 -7.74 -7.20
CA ALA A 83 -7.02 -6.81 -7.46
C ALA A 83 -7.49 -5.37 -7.22
N PHE A 84 -6.60 -4.54 -6.70
CA PHE A 84 -6.86 -3.12 -6.45
C PHE A 84 -5.57 -2.32 -6.55
N ILE A 85 -5.69 -1.04 -6.85
CA ILE A 85 -4.56 -0.15 -7.06
C ILE A 85 -4.72 1.12 -6.23
N PHE A 86 -3.60 1.60 -5.69
CA PHE A 86 -3.50 2.90 -5.05
C PHE A 86 -2.47 3.75 -5.78
N GLY A 87 -2.85 4.98 -6.05
CA GLY A 87 -1.95 6.00 -6.61
C GLY A 87 -1.36 6.90 -5.54
N PRO A 88 -0.57 7.89 -5.98
CA PRO A 88 -0.08 8.93 -5.08
C PRO A 88 -1.20 9.59 -4.27
N ASP A 89 -0.89 9.92 -3.01
CA ASP A 89 -1.79 10.56 -2.05
C ASP A 89 -3.06 9.76 -1.69
N GLU A 90 -3.12 8.46 -2.04
CA GLU A 90 -4.21 7.57 -1.66
C GLU A 90 -3.83 6.73 -0.44
N PRO A 91 -4.27 7.10 0.77
CA PRO A 91 -3.92 6.38 1.98
C PRO A 91 -4.62 5.03 2.05
N HIS A 92 -3.84 3.99 2.39
CA HIS A 92 -4.33 2.63 2.43
C HIS A 92 -3.62 1.75 3.47
N GLN A 93 -4.27 0.65 3.82
CA GLN A 93 -3.75 -0.39 4.70
C GLN A 93 -4.48 -1.70 4.43
N ILE A 94 -3.73 -2.80 4.34
CA ILE A 94 -4.28 -4.13 4.22
C ILE A 94 -4.22 -4.82 5.58
N ILE A 95 -5.38 -5.29 6.05
CA ILE A 95 -5.58 -5.91 7.35
C ILE A 95 -6.12 -7.32 7.13
N ASN A 96 -5.49 -8.32 7.72
CA ASN A 96 -6.09 -9.64 7.78
C ASN A 96 -7.11 -9.67 8.92
N SER A 97 -8.38 -9.55 8.56
CA SER A 97 -9.52 -9.61 9.50
C SER A 97 -10.13 -11.00 9.60
N SER A 98 -9.45 -12.04 9.11
CA SER A 98 -9.91 -13.43 9.10
C SER A 98 -9.12 -14.32 10.06
N GLU A 99 -9.51 -15.60 10.15
CA GLU A 99 -8.87 -16.63 10.96
C GLU A 99 -7.79 -17.41 10.21
N GLU A 100 -7.60 -17.14 8.91
CA GLU A 100 -6.60 -17.80 8.05
C GLU A 100 -5.58 -16.78 7.56
N ASP A 101 -4.43 -17.24 7.04
CA ASP A 101 -3.45 -16.37 6.43
C ASP A 101 -4.01 -15.68 5.17
N LEU A 102 -3.78 -14.38 5.10
CA LEU A 102 -4.00 -13.59 3.89
C LEU A 102 -2.70 -13.49 3.11
N THR A 103 -2.69 -13.91 1.85
CA THR A 103 -1.52 -13.77 0.97
C THR A 103 -1.84 -12.92 -0.24
N TYR A 104 -0.91 -12.04 -0.61
CA TYR A 104 -1.07 -11.15 -1.76
C TYR A 104 0.27 -10.72 -2.34
N TYR A 105 0.25 -10.36 -3.61
CA TYR A 105 1.34 -9.66 -4.27
C TYR A 105 1.14 -8.15 -4.20
N ILE A 106 2.26 -7.42 -4.10
CA ILE A 106 2.35 -5.98 -4.35
C ILE A 106 3.26 -5.80 -5.56
N ILE A 107 2.81 -5.02 -6.52
CA ILE A 107 3.60 -4.56 -7.66
C ILE A 107 3.64 -3.03 -7.57
N ALA A 108 4.83 -2.48 -7.42
CA ALA A 108 5.05 -1.05 -7.21
C ALA A 108 6.07 -0.50 -8.21
N ASP A 109 5.95 0.74 -8.60
CA ASP A 109 6.88 1.38 -9.55
C ASP A 109 8.15 1.95 -8.88
N ASN A 110 8.15 2.09 -7.56
CA ASN A 110 9.29 2.52 -6.72
C ASN A 110 10.04 3.75 -7.28
N PRO A 111 9.39 4.90 -7.48
CA PRO A 111 10.03 6.08 -8.03
C PRO A 111 11.12 6.63 -7.12
N ILE A 112 12.16 7.23 -7.72
CA ILE A 112 13.24 7.88 -6.97
C ILE A 112 12.68 9.13 -6.28
N GLY A 113 13.06 9.35 -5.02
CA GLY A 113 12.61 10.51 -4.24
C GLY A 113 11.25 10.30 -3.55
N GLU A 114 10.74 9.08 -3.56
CA GLU A 114 9.50 8.70 -2.89
C GLU A 114 9.52 9.01 -1.40
N SER A 115 8.41 9.51 -0.88
CA SER A 115 8.14 9.65 0.55
C SER A 115 6.79 9.03 0.90
N SER A 116 6.62 8.60 2.15
CA SER A 116 5.35 8.06 2.62
C SER A 116 4.86 8.84 3.83
N TYR A 117 3.59 9.18 3.82
CA TYR A 117 2.89 9.82 4.93
C TYR A 117 2.06 8.80 5.71
N TYR A 118 2.01 8.93 7.03
CA TYR A 118 1.26 8.07 7.95
C TYR A 118 0.17 8.88 8.66
N PRO A 119 -1.06 8.92 8.14
CA PRO A 119 -2.12 9.79 8.66
C PRO A 119 -2.43 9.60 10.15
N ASP A 120 -2.42 8.35 10.64
CA ASP A 120 -2.73 8.04 12.05
C ASP A 120 -1.73 8.64 13.04
N SER A 121 -0.50 8.91 12.63
CA SER A 121 0.57 9.36 13.52
C SER A 121 1.21 10.70 13.12
N GLY A 122 0.84 11.25 11.97
CA GLY A 122 1.42 12.48 11.42
C GLY A 122 2.92 12.36 11.11
N LYS A 123 3.39 11.16 10.80
CA LYS A 123 4.79 10.90 10.46
C LYS A 123 5.01 10.89 8.96
N TRP A 124 6.24 11.24 8.57
CA TRP A 124 6.74 11.08 7.22
C TRP A 124 7.93 10.13 7.20
N LYS A 125 7.98 9.24 6.23
CA LYS A 125 9.16 8.47 5.87
C LYS A 125 9.71 9.07 4.58
N VAL A 126 10.94 9.56 4.63
CA VAL A 126 11.62 10.15 3.48
C VAL A 126 12.75 9.22 3.07
N ASN A 127 12.80 8.87 1.79
CA ASN A 127 13.91 8.14 1.20
C ASN A 127 14.95 9.15 0.73
N LYS A 128 16.18 9.06 1.22
CA LYS A 128 17.31 9.86 0.69
C LYS A 128 17.78 9.27 -0.65
N SER A 129 18.97 8.74 -0.67
CA SER A 129 19.61 8.21 -1.89
C SER A 129 19.46 6.70 -2.04
N SER A 130 19.06 6.00 -1.00
CA SER A 130 18.82 4.55 -1.03
C SER A 130 17.72 4.12 -0.06
N ALA A 131 17.18 2.93 -0.26
CA ALA A 131 16.21 2.34 0.69
C ALA A 131 16.81 2.08 2.08
N ALA A 132 18.13 2.06 2.21
CA ALA A 132 18.82 1.94 3.50
C ALA A 132 18.87 3.27 4.27
N ASP A 133 18.79 4.41 3.58
CA ASP A 133 18.88 5.76 4.15
C ASP A 133 17.48 6.36 4.42
N ARG A 134 16.62 5.59 5.06
CA ARG A 134 15.28 6.05 5.42
C ARG A 134 15.31 6.91 6.66
N ILE A 135 14.72 8.11 6.58
CA ILE A 135 14.46 8.96 7.73
C ILE A 135 12.96 8.93 8.02
N VAL A 136 12.60 8.75 9.29
CA VAL A 136 11.24 8.94 9.77
C VAL A 136 11.23 10.21 10.61
N ILE A 137 10.44 11.19 10.20
CA ILE A 137 10.29 12.47 10.86
C ILE A 137 8.85 12.64 11.34
N LYS A 138 8.69 13.36 12.46
CA LYS A 138 7.41 13.87 12.92
C LYS A 138 7.61 15.35 13.15
N GLY A 139 7.05 16.16 12.27
CA GLY A 139 7.17 17.61 12.30
C GLY A 139 5.81 18.29 12.36
N GLN A 140 5.82 19.59 12.52
CA GLN A 140 4.68 20.46 12.29
C GLN A 140 4.84 21.09 10.90
N GLU A 141 3.72 21.41 10.28
CA GLU A 141 3.73 22.27 9.09
C GLU A 141 4.26 23.63 9.48
N THR A 142 5.13 24.19 8.67
CA THR A 142 5.71 25.52 8.85
C THR A 142 5.69 26.26 7.52
N ASP A 143 5.85 27.58 7.56
CA ASP A 143 6.02 28.37 6.35
C ASP A 143 7.34 28.03 5.67
N TYR A 144 7.37 28.13 4.33
CA TYR A 144 8.55 27.79 3.52
C TYR A 144 9.79 28.61 3.91
N PHE A 145 9.60 29.85 4.35
CA PHE A 145 10.67 30.76 4.71
C PHE A 145 10.97 30.79 6.22
N ASP A 146 10.23 30.03 7.04
CA ASP A 146 10.45 30.00 8.48
C ASP A 146 11.83 29.43 8.82
N GLY A 147 12.72 30.28 9.35
CA GLY A 147 14.11 29.95 9.65
C GLY A 147 15.11 30.10 8.50
N GLU A 148 14.67 30.59 7.35
CA GLU A 148 15.50 30.84 6.18
C GLU A 148 15.68 32.35 5.95
N GLU A 149 16.60 32.99 6.69
CA GLU A 149 16.95 34.43 6.53
C GLU A 149 18.33 34.64 5.89
#